data_6b78a9a41e733f58ddc2290f77bd49ea
#
_entry.id   6b78a9a41e733f58ddc2290f77bd49ea
#
_cell.length_a   1.000
_cell.length_b   1.000
_cell.length_c   1.000
_cell.angle_alpha   90.00
_cell.angle_beta   90.00
_cell.angle_gamma   90.00
#
_symmetry.space_group_name_H-M   'P 1'
#
loop_
_entity.id
_entity.type
_entity.pdbx_description
1 polymer ?
#
loop_
_entity_poly.entity_id
_entity_poly.type
_entity_poly.pdbx_seq_one_letter_code
_entity_poly.pdbx_strand_id
1 'polypeptide(L)'
;MRTLATDGGSMALPRILVAGIGNIFLGDDAFGVEVVRRLSARPLPDNVRVVDFGIRGFDLAYALLDGYDLTVLVDATPRGESPGTLYAIEPEIDLPHGHESEPMNIEMHGMDPAKVLSMVRAMEGEFRQIMLVGCEPAPLSAEELEHGSMGLSAPVSASVDDAVGMVESIIRKFLDEIGKNTGLRLDEKEGEP
;
A
#
# COMPACT_ATOMS: atom_id res chain seq x y z
N MET A 1 -40.92 31.64 13.29
CA MET A 1 -40.41 31.30 11.95
C MET A 1 -38.92 31.11 12.07
N ARG A 2 -38.47 29.86 12.23
CA ARG A 2 -37.07 29.51 12.53
C ARG A 2 -36.48 28.98 11.24
N THR A 3 -35.64 29.79 10.62
CA THR A 3 -34.91 29.44 9.40
C THR A 3 -33.90 28.34 9.73
N LEU A 4 -34.08 27.15 9.18
CA LEU A 4 -33.11 26.09 9.20
C LEU A 4 -31.98 26.48 8.23
N ALA A 5 -30.81 26.79 8.79
CA ALA A 5 -29.58 26.90 8.02
C ALA A 5 -29.20 25.45 7.60
N THR A 6 -29.23 25.19 6.31
CA THR A 6 -28.62 24.01 5.71
C THR A 6 -27.11 24.19 5.79
N ASP A 7 -26.50 23.49 6.74
CA ASP A 7 -25.06 23.36 6.87
C ASP A 7 -24.57 22.57 5.65
N GLY A 8 -24.03 23.26 4.66
CA GLY A 8 -23.36 22.69 3.49
C GLY A 8 -22.01 22.14 3.94
N GLY A 9 -22.01 20.98 4.59
CA GLY A 9 -20.80 20.27 4.96
C GLY A 9 -20.00 19.94 3.68
N SER A 10 -18.89 20.67 3.46
CA SER A 10 -17.88 20.28 2.51
C SER A 10 -17.40 18.89 2.90
N MET A 11 -17.81 17.86 2.17
CA MET A 11 -17.31 16.50 2.40
C MET A 11 -15.81 16.53 2.06
N ALA A 12 -14.99 16.22 3.08
CA ALA A 12 -13.56 16.09 2.88
C ALA A 12 -13.28 14.97 1.86
N LEU A 13 -12.32 15.21 0.97
CA LEU A 13 -11.89 14.19 0.02
C LEU A 13 -11.34 12.97 0.78
N PRO A 14 -11.62 11.75 0.30
CA PRO A 14 -11.14 10.53 0.95
C PRO A 14 -9.61 10.50 0.95
N ARG A 15 -9.01 10.14 2.06
CA ARG A 15 -7.55 10.07 2.23
C ARG A 15 -7.04 8.72 1.77
N ILE A 16 -6.05 8.72 0.89
CA ILE A 16 -5.46 7.50 0.32
C ILE A 16 -3.96 7.46 0.65
N LEU A 17 -3.50 6.31 1.15
CA LEU A 17 -2.08 6.02 1.34
C LEU A 17 -1.64 4.93 0.37
N VAL A 18 -0.53 5.17 -0.34
CA VAL A 18 0.21 4.13 -1.06
C VAL A 18 1.56 3.95 -0.35
N ALA A 19 1.79 2.77 0.17
CA ALA A 19 2.94 2.44 1.00
C ALA A 19 3.84 1.42 0.29
N GLY A 20 5.03 1.82 -0.11
CA GLY A 20 6.06 0.91 -0.64
C GLY A 20 6.85 0.27 0.49
N ILE A 21 6.92 -1.04 0.46
CA ILE A 21 7.56 -1.89 1.47
C ILE A 21 8.69 -2.65 0.79
N GLY A 22 9.74 -2.96 1.54
CA GLY A 22 10.82 -3.82 1.11
C GLY A 22 12.22 -3.31 1.39
N ASN A 23 13.21 -4.17 1.27
CA ASN A 23 14.61 -3.89 1.54
C ASN A 23 15.42 -3.76 0.23
N ILE A 24 15.93 -2.57 -0.05
CA ILE A 24 16.71 -2.30 -1.27
C ILE A 24 18.03 -3.06 -1.37
N PHE A 25 18.46 -3.72 -0.30
CA PHE A 25 19.67 -4.55 -0.27
C PHE A 25 19.41 -6.04 -0.46
N LEU A 26 18.15 -6.44 -0.71
CA LEU A 26 17.73 -7.84 -0.86
C LEU A 26 17.03 -8.09 -2.21
N GLY A 27 17.63 -7.64 -3.31
CA GLY A 27 17.16 -7.93 -4.66
C GLY A 27 15.70 -7.53 -4.88
N ASP A 28 14.86 -8.51 -5.20
CA ASP A 28 13.44 -8.28 -5.52
C ASP A 28 12.58 -7.82 -4.33
N ASP A 29 13.08 -7.92 -3.10
CA ASP A 29 12.43 -7.34 -1.93
C ASP A 29 12.29 -5.81 -2.05
N ALA A 30 13.11 -5.16 -2.89
CA ALA A 30 13.01 -3.75 -3.22
C ALA A 30 11.79 -3.37 -4.10
N PHE A 31 10.97 -4.33 -4.53
CA PHE A 31 9.89 -4.11 -5.49
C PHE A 31 8.95 -2.98 -5.08
N GLY A 32 8.43 -3.01 -3.83
CA GLY A 32 7.49 -2.00 -3.36
C GLY A 32 8.09 -0.59 -3.34
N VAL A 33 9.37 -0.47 -2.96
CA VAL A 33 10.12 0.79 -2.96
C VAL A 33 10.26 1.33 -4.37
N GLU A 34 10.59 0.47 -5.34
CA GLU A 34 10.77 0.87 -6.75
C GLU A 34 9.44 1.32 -7.38
N VAL A 35 8.33 0.61 -7.10
CA VAL A 35 6.99 0.99 -7.58
C VAL A 35 6.58 2.37 -7.06
N VAL A 36 6.69 2.62 -5.74
CA VAL A 36 6.29 3.92 -5.18
C VAL A 36 7.19 5.05 -5.63
N ARG A 37 8.47 4.78 -5.88
CA ARG A 37 9.40 5.75 -6.46
C ARG A 37 8.95 6.18 -7.86
N ARG A 38 8.54 5.23 -8.72
CA ARG A 38 8.01 5.54 -10.07
C ARG A 38 6.66 6.23 -10.00
N LEU A 39 5.78 5.76 -9.11
CA LEU A 39 4.46 6.35 -8.93
C LEU A 39 4.54 7.82 -8.45
N SER A 40 5.48 8.15 -7.56
CA SER A 40 5.69 9.51 -7.06
C SER A 40 6.11 10.52 -8.14
N ALA A 41 6.60 10.04 -9.28
CA ALA A 41 6.95 10.89 -10.43
C ALA A 41 5.75 11.16 -11.35
N ARG A 42 4.59 10.56 -11.08
CA ARG A 42 3.36 10.72 -11.88
C ARG A 42 2.42 11.75 -11.25
N PRO A 43 1.57 12.40 -12.05
CA PRO A 43 0.52 13.26 -11.50
C PRO A 43 -0.50 12.41 -10.75
N LEU A 44 -0.73 12.74 -9.48
CA LEU A 44 -1.69 12.07 -8.62
C LEU A 44 -2.64 13.10 -8.00
N PRO A 45 -3.87 12.72 -7.62
CA PRO A 45 -4.77 13.58 -6.86
C PRO A 45 -4.15 14.04 -5.53
N ASP A 46 -4.45 15.24 -5.09
CA ASP A 46 -3.89 15.86 -3.86
C ASP A 46 -4.18 15.07 -2.57
N ASN A 47 -5.22 14.24 -2.59
CA ASN A 47 -5.62 13.39 -1.48
C ASN A 47 -4.92 12.02 -1.46
N VAL A 48 -3.98 11.76 -2.39
CA VAL A 48 -3.16 10.54 -2.45
C VAL A 48 -1.77 10.83 -1.92
N ARG A 49 -1.39 10.15 -0.85
CA ARG A 49 -0.06 10.19 -0.27
C ARG A 49 0.72 8.94 -0.66
N VAL A 50 1.85 9.10 -1.33
CA VAL A 50 2.74 7.99 -1.71
C VAL A 50 4.01 8.07 -0.85
N VAL A 51 4.35 6.98 -0.18
CA VAL A 51 5.47 6.93 0.77
C VAL A 51 6.28 5.66 0.59
N ASP A 52 7.59 5.81 0.52
CA ASP A 52 8.56 4.73 0.69
C ASP A 52 8.78 4.49 2.19
N PHE A 53 8.27 3.40 2.71
CA PHE A 53 8.54 2.96 4.08
C PHE A 53 9.76 2.03 4.16
N GLY A 54 10.14 1.40 3.06
CA GLY A 54 11.25 0.44 3.06
C GLY A 54 11.04 -0.64 4.11
N ILE A 55 11.94 -0.74 5.07
CA ILE A 55 11.89 -1.69 6.20
C ILE A 55 11.35 -1.07 7.49
N ARG A 56 10.81 0.16 7.44
CA ARG A 56 10.39 0.94 8.62
C ARG A 56 8.95 0.61 9.04
N GLY A 57 8.73 -0.61 9.51
CA GLY A 57 7.40 -1.10 9.89
C GLY A 57 6.70 -0.27 10.95
N PHE A 58 7.43 0.28 11.93
CA PHE A 58 6.87 1.18 12.95
C PHE A 58 6.36 2.49 12.32
N ASP A 59 7.12 3.08 11.39
CA ASP A 59 6.71 4.32 10.71
C ASP A 59 5.42 4.08 9.90
N LEU A 60 5.30 2.91 9.25
CA LEU A 60 4.08 2.51 8.56
C LEU A 60 2.93 2.32 9.54
N ALA A 61 3.15 1.64 10.67
CA ALA A 61 2.12 1.45 11.68
C ALA A 61 1.58 2.80 12.20
N TYR A 62 2.46 3.73 12.55
CA TYR A 62 2.07 5.08 12.97
C TYR A 62 1.35 5.86 11.86
N ALA A 63 1.80 5.75 10.61
CA ALA A 63 1.11 6.39 9.49
C ALA A 63 -0.33 5.85 9.32
N LEU A 64 -0.53 4.55 9.51
CA LEU A 64 -1.85 3.92 9.42
C LEU A 64 -2.81 4.40 10.52
N LEU A 65 -2.31 4.76 11.71
CA LEU A 65 -3.12 5.34 12.79
C LEU A 65 -3.71 6.73 12.43
N ASP A 66 -3.15 7.42 11.43
CA ASP A 66 -3.70 8.69 10.94
C ASP A 66 -5.10 8.54 10.28
N GLY A 67 -5.54 7.31 10.01
CA GLY A 67 -6.86 6.99 9.45
C GLY A 67 -6.97 7.34 7.96
N TYR A 68 -6.69 6.37 7.09
CA TYR A 68 -6.89 6.46 5.64
C TYR A 68 -8.18 5.72 5.24
N ASP A 69 -8.88 6.23 4.23
CA ASP A 69 -10.07 5.58 3.67
C ASP A 69 -9.68 4.39 2.79
N LEU A 70 -8.55 4.50 2.09
CA LEU A 70 -7.89 3.41 1.37
C LEU A 70 -6.40 3.40 1.68
N THR A 71 -5.85 2.21 1.97
CA THR A 71 -4.42 1.97 2.01
C THR A 71 -4.05 0.93 0.96
N VAL A 72 -3.11 1.25 0.08
CA VAL A 72 -2.51 0.32 -0.87
C VAL A 72 -1.09 0.00 -0.41
N LEU A 73 -0.88 -1.22 0.08
CA LEU A 73 0.44 -1.74 0.39
C LEU A 73 1.06 -2.29 -0.90
N VAL A 74 2.32 -2.02 -1.15
CA VAL A 74 3.06 -2.55 -2.31
C VAL A 74 4.29 -3.27 -1.80
N ASP A 75 4.42 -4.58 -2.12
CA ASP A 75 5.45 -5.44 -1.52
C ASP A 75 5.81 -6.62 -2.44
N ALA A 76 7.01 -7.18 -2.24
CA ALA A 76 7.35 -8.49 -2.77
C ALA A 76 6.60 -9.57 -1.99
N THR A 77 5.86 -10.41 -2.69
CA THR A 77 4.92 -11.36 -2.06
C THR A 77 5.11 -12.76 -2.65
N PRO A 78 5.90 -13.64 -2.01
CA PRO A 78 6.13 -14.99 -2.50
C PRO A 78 4.86 -15.84 -2.33
N ARG A 79 4.36 -16.40 -3.44
CA ARG A 79 3.19 -17.28 -3.50
C ARG A 79 3.46 -18.58 -4.28
N GLY A 80 4.67 -18.75 -4.80
CA GLY A 80 5.08 -19.92 -5.54
C GLY A 80 4.78 -19.86 -7.04
N GLU A 81 4.50 -18.69 -7.57
CA GLU A 81 4.31 -18.44 -9.00
C GLU A 81 5.61 -18.06 -9.70
N SER A 82 5.53 -17.73 -10.98
CA SER A 82 6.69 -17.28 -11.73
C SER A 82 7.12 -15.87 -11.29
N PRO A 83 8.43 -15.60 -11.13
CA PRO A 83 8.92 -14.25 -10.77
C PRO A 83 8.36 -13.16 -11.69
N GLY A 84 7.93 -12.05 -11.11
CA GLY A 84 7.29 -10.93 -11.82
C GLY A 84 5.77 -11.07 -11.95
N THR A 85 5.16 -12.18 -11.47
CA THR A 85 3.69 -12.29 -11.40
C THR A 85 3.13 -11.28 -10.42
N LEU A 86 2.14 -10.49 -10.86
CA LEU A 86 1.51 -9.47 -10.05
C LEU A 86 0.19 -9.95 -9.43
N TYR A 87 -0.09 -9.47 -8.23
CA TYR A 87 -1.30 -9.75 -7.47
C TYR A 87 -1.97 -8.46 -7.00
N ALA A 88 -3.30 -8.44 -7.01
CA ALA A 88 -4.09 -7.44 -6.28
C ALA A 88 -4.97 -8.21 -5.29
N ILE A 89 -4.70 -8.07 -4.02
CA ILE A 89 -5.30 -8.87 -2.95
C ILE A 89 -5.91 -7.92 -1.91
N GLU A 90 -7.13 -8.20 -1.50
CA GLU A 90 -7.68 -7.65 -0.26
C GLU A 90 -7.30 -8.59 0.87
N PRO A 91 -6.35 -8.19 1.75
CA PRO A 91 -5.87 -9.09 2.79
C PRO A 91 -6.98 -9.36 3.80
N GLU A 92 -7.25 -10.64 4.08
CA GLU A 92 -8.05 -11.03 5.23
C GLU A 92 -7.24 -10.72 6.49
N ILE A 93 -7.70 -9.74 7.25
CA ILE A 93 -7.08 -9.39 8.54
C ILE A 93 -7.72 -10.28 9.58
N ASP A 94 -7.33 -11.56 9.61
CA ASP A 94 -7.72 -12.47 10.66
C ASP A 94 -7.09 -12.00 11.98
N LEU A 95 -7.94 -11.52 12.87
CA LEU A 95 -7.55 -11.28 14.25
C LEU A 95 -7.54 -12.62 14.98
N PRO A 96 -6.45 -13.05 15.61
CA PRO A 96 -6.54 -14.10 16.59
C PRO A 96 -7.46 -13.62 17.72
N HIS A 97 -8.66 -14.17 17.76
CA HIS A 97 -9.58 -14.00 18.88
C HIS A 97 -9.05 -14.86 20.02
N GLY A 98 -8.38 -14.27 20.98
CA GLY A 98 -7.98 -14.96 22.20
C GLY A 98 -6.47 -14.88 22.49
N HIS A 99 -6.22 -14.55 23.71
CA HIS A 99 -4.98 -14.49 24.44
C HIS A 99 -4.02 -15.67 24.18
N GLU A 100 -3.17 -15.57 23.18
CA GLU A 100 -1.86 -16.17 23.19
C GLU A 100 -0.98 -15.25 22.33
N SER A 101 -0.49 -14.19 22.98
CA SER A 101 0.61 -13.41 22.42
C SER A 101 1.84 -14.32 22.47
N GLU A 102 2.10 -14.99 21.35
CA GLU A 102 3.47 -15.44 21.10
C GLU A 102 4.38 -14.22 21.29
N PRO A 103 5.51 -14.35 22.00
CA PRO A 103 6.43 -13.25 22.18
C PRO A 103 6.76 -12.74 20.77
N MET A 104 6.48 -11.46 20.53
CA MET A 104 6.71 -10.78 19.25
C MET A 104 8.20 -10.88 18.96
N ASN A 105 8.58 -11.96 18.26
CA ASN A 105 9.95 -12.14 17.78
C ASN A 105 10.10 -11.11 16.68
N ILE A 106 10.63 -9.96 17.05
CA ILE A 106 10.93 -8.87 16.13
C ILE A 106 12.17 -9.31 15.35
N GLU A 107 11.95 -10.17 14.36
CA GLU A 107 12.95 -10.39 13.33
C GLU A 107 13.07 -9.07 12.56
N MET A 108 14.14 -8.33 12.88
CA MET A 108 14.44 -6.99 12.31
C MET A 108 14.79 -7.04 10.82
N HIS A 109 14.63 -8.17 10.15
CA HIS A 109 15.17 -8.40 8.79
C HIS A 109 14.10 -8.63 7.71
N GLY A 110 12.82 -8.38 8.00
CA GLY A 110 11.76 -8.41 7.02
C GLY A 110 10.55 -7.68 7.55
N MET A 111 10.13 -6.60 6.88
CA MET A 111 8.85 -5.98 7.20
C MET A 111 7.75 -6.86 6.62
N ASP A 112 7.03 -7.55 7.49
CA ASP A 112 5.85 -8.33 7.14
C ASP A 112 4.61 -7.43 7.29
N PRO A 113 3.89 -7.11 6.19
CA PRO A 113 2.68 -6.32 6.25
C PRO A 113 1.65 -6.81 7.25
N ALA A 114 1.49 -8.13 7.42
CA ALA A 114 0.55 -8.70 8.37
C ALA A 114 0.92 -8.38 9.83
N LYS A 115 2.22 -8.37 10.15
CA LYS A 115 2.72 -7.97 11.48
C LYS A 115 2.45 -6.49 11.74
N VAL A 116 2.64 -5.62 10.74
CA VAL A 116 2.36 -4.19 10.85
C VAL A 116 0.86 -3.96 11.11
N LEU A 117 -0.01 -4.63 10.35
CA LEU A 117 -1.46 -4.52 10.54
C LEU A 117 -1.89 -5.03 11.93
N SER A 118 -1.31 -6.12 12.41
CA SER A 118 -1.55 -6.63 13.76
C SER A 118 -1.10 -5.63 14.85
N MET A 119 0.03 -4.95 14.63
CA MET A 119 0.51 -3.91 15.55
C MET A 119 -0.45 -2.73 15.62
N VAL A 120 -0.94 -2.24 14.47
CA VAL A 120 -1.93 -1.14 14.43
C VAL A 120 -3.19 -1.51 15.19
N ARG A 121 -3.66 -2.77 15.04
CA ARG A 121 -4.81 -3.27 15.82
C ARG A 121 -4.53 -3.31 17.31
N ALA A 122 -3.34 -3.76 17.73
CA ALA A 122 -2.94 -3.76 19.14
C ALA A 122 -2.87 -2.34 19.73
N MET A 123 -2.70 -1.31 18.88
CA MET A 123 -2.72 0.11 19.23
C MET A 123 -4.14 0.71 19.11
N GLU A 124 -5.19 -0.12 19.00
CA GLU A 124 -6.59 0.28 18.85
C GLU A 124 -6.86 1.07 17.55
N GLY A 125 -5.98 0.93 16.55
CA GLY A 125 -6.16 1.53 15.24
C GLY A 125 -7.22 0.81 14.41
N GLU A 126 -7.92 1.57 13.56
CA GLU A 126 -8.94 1.05 12.66
C GLU A 126 -8.46 1.15 11.21
N PHE A 127 -8.76 0.12 10.43
CA PHE A 127 -8.60 0.14 8.97
C PHE A 127 -9.97 0.25 8.31
N ARG A 128 -10.06 1.01 7.24
CA ARG A 128 -11.24 1.02 6.38
C ARG A 128 -11.06 0.02 5.25
N GLN A 129 -10.32 0.38 4.21
CA GLN A 129 -10.02 -0.53 3.11
C GLN A 129 -8.52 -0.68 2.94
N ILE A 130 -8.06 -1.94 2.84
CA ILE A 130 -6.65 -2.25 2.57
C ILE A 130 -6.58 -3.12 1.32
N MET A 131 -5.67 -2.76 0.43
CA MET A 131 -5.31 -3.55 -0.74
C MET A 131 -3.81 -3.84 -0.72
N LEU A 132 -3.41 -5.02 -1.13
CA LEU A 132 -2.01 -5.39 -1.35
C LEU A 132 -1.78 -5.55 -2.85
N VAL A 133 -0.85 -4.81 -3.39
CA VAL A 133 -0.26 -5.04 -4.72
C VAL A 133 1.05 -5.76 -4.51
N GLY A 134 1.04 -7.06 -4.77
CA GLY A 134 2.20 -7.93 -4.59
C GLY A 134 2.85 -8.30 -5.91
N CYS A 135 4.14 -8.65 -5.84
CA CYS A 135 4.88 -9.24 -6.96
C CYS A 135 5.61 -10.49 -6.49
N GLU A 136 5.53 -11.57 -7.26
CA GLU A 136 6.30 -12.78 -7.00
C GLU A 136 7.80 -12.48 -7.18
N PRO A 137 8.64 -12.61 -6.14
CA PRO A 137 10.08 -12.40 -6.27
C PRO A 137 10.78 -13.62 -6.86
N ALA A 138 11.93 -13.43 -7.46
CA ALA A 138 12.84 -14.52 -7.75
C ALA A 138 13.47 -15.06 -6.44
N PRO A 139 13.73 -16.35 -6.34
CA PRO A 139 14.43 -16.89 -5.18
C PRO A 139 15.84 -16.32 -5.10
N LEU A 140 16.24 -15.85 -3.90
CA LEU A 140 17.60 -15.41 -3.64
C LEU A 140 18.56 -16.61 -3.60
N SER A 141 19.71 -16.47 -4.22
CA SER A 141 20.81 -17.42 -4.09
C SER A 141 21.43 -17.35 -2.68
N ALA A 142 22.19 -18.39 -2.29
CA ALA A 142 22.89 -18.38 -1.01
C ALA A 142 23.89 -17.21 -0.89
N GLU A 143 24.55 -16.82 -2.00
CA GLU A 143 25.47 -15.70 -2.06
C GLU A 143 24.76 -14.35 -1.85
N GLU A 144 23.58 -14.16 -2.49
CA GLU A 144 22.76 -12.96 -2.32
C GLU A 144 22.19 -12.83 -0.90
N LEU A 145 21.85 -13.95 -0.26
CA LEU A 145 21.42 -13.95 1.14
C LEU A 145 22.56 -13.56 2.10
N GLU A 146 23.81 -13.94 1.80
CA GLU A 146 24.96 -13.67 2.66
C GLU A 146 25.52 -12.25 2.45
N HIS A 147 25.56 -11.78 1.20
CA HIS A 147 26.23 -10.52 0.83
C HIS A 147 25.28 -9.40 0.45
N GLY A 148 23.99 -9.69 0.34
CA GLY A 148 22.98 -8.80 -0.21
C GLY A 148 23.02 -8.80 -1.73
N SER A 149 21.95 -8.25 -2.32
CA SER A 149 21.83 -8.04 -3.76
C SER A 149 21.09 -6.73 -4.00
N MET A 150 21.63 -5.86 -4.83
CA MET A 150 20.99 -4.60 -5.17
C MET A 150 20.33 -4.67 -6.56
N GLY A 151 19.12 -4.12 -6.64
CA GLY A 151 18.34 -4.06 -7.87
C GLY A 151 17.46 -5.27 -8.09
N LEU A 152 16.42 -5.08 -8.88
CA LEU A 152 15.43 -6.10 -9.17
C LEU A 152 15.93 -7.08 -10.24
N SER A 153 15.52 -8.34 -10.14
CA SER A 153 15.67 -9.32 -11.21
C SER A 153 14.97 -8.84 -12.50
N ALA A 154 15.37 -9.34 -13.65
CA ALA A 154 14.81 -8.90 -14.92
C ALA A 154 13.28 -9.11 -15.00
N PRO A 155 12.69 -10.26 -14.57
CA PRO A 155 11.23 -10.43 -14.57
C PRO A 155 10.51 -9.42 -13.69
N VAL A 156 10.99 -9.22 -12.45
CA VAL A 156 10.38 -8.29 -11.50
C VAL A 156 10.54 -6.84 -11.93
N SER A 157 11.71 -6.48 -12.46
CA SER A 157 11.93 -5.15 -13.03
C SER A 157 10.99 -4.83 -14.19
N ALA A 158 10.68 -5.82 -15.03
CA ALA A 158 9.76 -5.67 -16.17
C ALA A 158 8.30 -5.46 -15.71
N SER A 159 7.90 -5.97 -14.53
CA SER A 159 6.53 -5.85 -14.01
C SER A 159 6.25 -4.55 -13.26
N VAL A 160 7.26 -3.72 -12.96
CA VAL A 160 7.08 -2.52 -12.13
C VAL A 160 6.11 -1.52 -12.75
N ASP A 161 6.18 -1.27 -14.06
CA ASP A 161 5.28 -0.31 -14.71
C ASP A 161 3.82 -0.81 -14.74
N ASP A 162 3.62 -2.11 -14.89
CA ASP A 162 2.30 -2.73 -14.80
C ASP A 162 1.75 -2.63 -13.36
N ALA A 163 2.60 -2.82 -12.35
CA ALA A 163 2.23 -2.63 -10.96
C ALA A 163 1.83 -1.18 -10.64
N VAL A 164 2.56 -0.20 -11.18
CA VAL A 164 2.18 1.22 -11.07
C VAL A 164 0.80 1.45 -11.68
N GLY A 165 0.53 0.91 -12.88
CA GLY A 165 -0.79 0.97 -13.53
C GLY A 165 -1.89 0.30 -12.70
N MET A 166 -1.56 -0.82 -12.01
CA MET A 166 -2.48 -1.51 -11.10
C MET A 166 -2.84 -0.63 -9.90
N VAL A 167 -1.85 0.01 -9.25
CA VAL A 167 -2.09 0.95 -8.13
C VAL A 167 -2.97 2.12 -8.59
N GLU A 168 -2.66 2.76 -9.72
CA GLU A 168 -3.48 3.84 -10.28
C GLU A 168 -4.93 3.40 -10.55
N SER A 169 -5.11 2.17 -11.04
CA SER A 169 -6.43 1.60 -11.30
C SER A 169 -7.22 1.36 -10.01
N ILE A 170 -6.57 0.89 -8.94
CA ILE A 170 -7.18 0.71 -7.62
C ILE A 170 -7.64 2.06 -7.06
N ILE A 171 -6.77 3.08 -7.10
CA ILE A 171 -7.09 4.43 -6.63
C ILE A 171 -8.30 4.99 -7.41
N ARG A 172 -8.29 4.89 -8.73
CA ARG A 172 -9.38 5.39 -9.58
C ARG A 172 -10.70 4.71 -9.27
N LYS A 173 -10.72 3.37 -9.19
CA LYS A 173 -11.92 2.60 -8.84
C LYS A 173 -12.50 3.03 -7.50
N PHE A 174 -11.66 3.17 -6.49
CA PHE A 174 -12.05 3.62 -5.16
C PHE A 174 -12.69 5.01 -5.19
N LEU A 175 -12.07 5.97 -5.88
CA LEU A 175 -12.60 7.34 -6.02
C LEU A 175 -13.93 7.37 -6.78
N ASP A 176 -14.05 6.56 -7.85
CA ASP A 176 -15.29 6.44 -8.63
C ASP A 176 -16.45 5.87 -7.80
N GLU A 177 -16.17 4.87 -6.93
CA GLU A 177 -17.15 4.27 -6.03
C GLU A 177 -17.66 5.28 -5.00
N ILE A 178 -16.76 6.03 -4.39
CA ILE A 178 -17.14 7.10 -3.46
C ILE A 178 -17.93 8.18 -4.18
N GLY A 179 -17.49 8.62 -5.37
CA GLY A 179 -18.20 9.61 -6.16
C GLY A 179 -19.64 9.20 -6.50
N LYS A 180 -19.87 7.93 -6.84
CA LYS A 180 -21.22 7.38 -7.09
C LYS A 180 -22.08 7.35 -5.82
N ASN A 181 -21.49 6.98 -4.67
CA ASN A 181 -22.21 6.87 -3.41
C ASN A 181 -22.54 8.24 -2.80
N THR A 182 -21.76 9.27 -3.10
CA THR A 182 -21.90 10.61 -2.52
C THR A 182 -22.53 11.63 -3.49
N GLY A 183 -22.76 11.25 -4.75
CA GLY A 183 -23.25 12.16 -5.78
C GLY A 183 -22.26 13.25 -6.20
N LEU A 184 -21.02 13.17 -5.76
CA LEU A 184 -19.93 14.06 -6.13
C LEU A 184 -19.36 13.63 -7.49
N ARG A 185 -19.59 14.44 -8.54
CA ARG A 185 -18.78 14.35 -9.76
C ARG A 185 -17.44 15.01 -9.48
N LEU A 186 -16.37 14.25 -9.54
CA LEU A 186 -15.02 14.81 -9.65
C LEU A 186 -14.91 15.37 -11.07
N ASP A 187 -15.03 16.69 -11.21
CA ASP A 187 -14.83 17.37 -12.49
C ASP A 187 -13.39 17.10 -12.96
N GLU A 188 -13.26 16.35 -14.04
CA GLU A 188 -12.03 16.31 -14.83
C GLU A 188 -11.76 17.77 -15.27
N LYS A 189 -10.66 18.35 -14.81
CA LYS A 189 -10.14 19.58 -15.39
C LYS A 189 -9.70 19.25 -16.81
N GLU A 190 -10.63 19.41 -17.76
CA GLU A 190 -10.28 19.53 -19.17
C GLU A 190 -9.34 20.73 -19.29
N GLY A 191 -8.10 20.45 -19.69
CA GLY A 191 -7.16 21.49 -20.08
C GLY A 191 -7.70 22.20 -21.29
N GLU A 192 -7.99 23.49 -21.15
CA GLU A 192 -8.22 24.37 -22.29
C GLU A 192 -6.92 24.51 -23.10
N PRO A 193 -7.04 24.62 -24.42
CA PRO A 193 -5.94 24.65 -25.37
C PRO A 193 -5.10 25.94 -25.33
#